data_845cdac4c4593883b025ed1cfbd8ae5a
#
_entry.id   845cdac4c4593883b025ed1cfbd8ae5a
#
_cell.length_a   1.000
_cell.length_b   1.000
_cell.length_c   1.000
_cell.angle_alpha   90.00
_cell.angle_beta   90.00
_cell.angle_gamma   90.00
#
_symmetry.space_group_name_H-M   'P 1'
#
loop_
_entity.id
_entity.type
_entity.pdbx_description
1 polymer ?
#
loop_
_entity_poly.entity_id
_entity_poly.type
_entity_poly.pdbx_seq_one_letter_code
_entity_poly.pdbx_strand_id
1 'polypeptide(L)'
;GPLTRSVADCALLMNVIAGYDPNDPISANLPVPDYTRVLDGSVQGMRMGLVKETMEAGHLDGEVKLAVENAVKHFQRLGATVEEVSIPAITLSGVISNTGGSDRTALQWKNLAQSPELFDAAARRFNLLPGLLPASLYQRGLQLKSLLRSQVLDACQRFDVLLTPYQPAPPPRIDDTKKPLLS
;
A
#
# COMPACT_ATOMS: atom_id res chain seq x y z
N GLY A 1 -8.18 -0.90 -6.11
CA GLY A 1 -9.42 -0.42 -5.48
C GLY A 1 -10.01 0.75 -6.23
N PRO A 2 -11.20 1.23 -5.86
CA PRO A 2 -11.84 2.35 -6.53
C PRO A 2 -11.06 3.66 -6.31
N LEU A 3 -11.09 4.53 -7.33
CA LEU A 3 -10.61 5.92 -7.26
C LEU A 3 -11.83 6.83 -7.31
N THR A 4 -12.17 7.45 -6.18
CA THR A 4 -13.41 8.22 -6.00
C THR A 4 -13.13 9.58 -5.37
N ARG A 5 -14.12 10.47 -5.44
CA ARG A 5 -14.03 11.81 -4.85
C ARG A 5 -14.51 11.86 -3.39
N SER A 6 -15.24 10.84 -2.95
CA SER A 6 -15.72 10.72 -1.58
C SER A 6 -15.60 9.30 -1.06
N VAL A 7 -15.57 9.13 0.27
CA VAL A 7 -15.62 7.81 0.93
C VAL A 7 -16.95 7.12 0.68
N ALA A 8 -18.04 7.88 0.57
CA ALA A 8 -19.37 7.32 0.26
C ALA A 8 -19.39 6.67 -1.13
N ASP A 9 -18.84 7.34 -2.16
CA ASP A 9 -18.72 6.75 -3.51
C ASP A 9 -17.81 5.51 -3.50
N CYS A 10 -16.74 5.53 -2.69
CA CYS A 10 -15.87 4.37 -2.52
C CYS A 10 -16.65 3.17 -1.95
N ALA A 11 -17.47 3.39 -0.91
CA ALA A 11 -18.30 2.37 -0.31
C ALA A 11 -19.34 1.79 -1.29
N LEU A 12 -19.97 2.66 -2.08
CA LEU A 12 -20.90 2.23 -3.14
C LEU A 12 -20.22 1.34 -4.17
N LEU A 13 -19.04 1.74 -4.66
CA LEU A 13 -18.28 0.92 -5.60
C LEU A 13 -17.80 -0.38 -4.96
N MET A 14 -17.38 -0.36 -3.70
CA MET A 14 -16.98 -1.58 -2.98
C MET A 14 -18.14 -2.57 -2.84
N ASN A 15 -19.37 -2.10 -2.63
CA ASN A 15 -20.56 -2.99 -2.62
C ASN A 15 -20.78 -3.74 -3.95
N VAL A 16 -20.28 -3.17 -5.05
CA VAL A 16 -20.41 -3.79 -6.39
C VAL A 16 -19.26 -4.74 -6.72
N ILE A 17 -18.02 -4.36 -6.35
CA ILE A 17 -16.82 -5.08 -6.81
C ILE A 17 -16.29 -6.10 -5.77
N ALA A 18 -16.66 -5.98 -4.50
CA ALA A 18 -16.25 -6.94 -3.48
C ALA A 18 -17.09 -8.21 -3.60
N GLY A 19 -16.45 -9.36 -3.47
CA GLY A 19 -17.14 -10.64 -3.50
C GLY A 19 -16.20 -11.79 -3.82
N TYR A 20 -16.74 -13.00 -3.77
CA TYR A 20 -16.03 -14.21 -4.15
C TYR A 20 -15.99 -14.36 -5.67
N ASP A 21 -14.80 -14.57 -6.22
CA ASP A 21 -14.58 -14.95 -7.62
C ASP A 21 -14.07 -16.39 -7.68
N PRO A 22 -14.86 -17.35 -8.23
CA PRO A 22 -14.43 -18.74 -8.35
C PRO A 22 -13.24 -18.95 -9.31
N ASN A 23 -12.91 -17.96 -10.15
CA ASN A 23 -11.76 -18.00 -11.05
C ASN A 23 -10.48 -17.48 -10.40
N ASP A 24 -10.57 -16.85 -9.23
CA ASP A 24 -9.42 -16.39 -8.46
C ASP A 24 -9.17 -17.32 -7.26
N PRO A 25 -8.10 -18.17 -7.29
CA PRO A 25 -7.84 -19.14 -6.24
C PRO A 25 -7.49 -18.52 -4.87
N ILE A 26 -7.23 -17.22 -4.81
CA ILE A 26 -6.97 -16.50 -3.55
C ILE A 26 -8.15 -15.66 -3.08
N SER A 27 -9.23 -15.62 -3.85
CA SER A 27 -10.47 -14.94 -3.47
C SER A 27 -11.13 -15.65 -2.30
N ALA A 28 -11.41 -14.91 -1.23
CA ALA A 28 -12.04 -15.47 -0.02
C ALA A 28 -13.55 -15.58 -0.18
N ASN A 29 -14.09 -16.78 0.06
CA ASN A 29 -15.55 -16.99 0.08
C ASN A 29 -16.11 -16.53 1.42
N LEU A 30 -16.24 -15.22 1.60
CA LEU A 30 -16.78 -14.59 2.79
C LEU A 30 -17.97 -13.69 2.45
N PRO A 31 -18.93 -13.53 3.37
CA PRO A 31 -19.99 -12.56 3.19
C PRO A 31 -19.47 -11.15 3.01
N VAL A 32 -19.99 -10.42 2.02
CA VAL A 32 -19.66 -9.02 1.80
C VAL A 32 -20.62 -8.14 2.59
N PRO A 33 -20.14 -7.31 3.52
CA PRO A 33 -21.01 -6.38 4.24
C PRO A 33 -21.47 -5.25 3.32
N ASP A 34 -22.56 -4.58 3.68
CA ASP A 34 -22.94 -3.31 3.05
C ASP A 34 -22.05 -2.20 3.63
N TYR A 35 -21.02 -1.80 2.87
CA TYR A 35 -20.03 -0.80 3.29
C TYR A 35 -20.65 0.59 3.51
N THR A 36 -21.83 0.89 2.95
CA THR A 36 -22.49 2.20 3.16
C THR A 36 -23.11 2.33 4.53
N ARG A 37 -23.45 1.23 5.19
CA ARG A 37 -24.11 1.23 6.50
C ARG A 37 -23.20 1.60 7.66
N VAL A 38 -21.89 1.56 7.48
CA VAL A 38 -20.90 1.84 8.53
C VAL A 38 -20.27 3.23 8.41
N LEU A 39 -20.80 4.06 7.51
CA LEU A 39 -20.32 5.43 7.29
C LEU A 39 -21.01 6.44 8.23
N ASP A 40 -20.92 6.20 9.52
CA ASP A 40 -21.47 7.11 10.55
C ASP A 40 -20.53 8.28 10.88
N GLY A 41 -19.30 8.25 10.36
CA GLY A 41 -18.26 9.26 10.60
C GLY A 41 -17.67 9.24 12.00
N SER A 42 -18.05 8.27 12.84
CA SER A 42 -17.53 8.17 14.19
C SER A 42 -16.21 7.40 14.26
N VAL A 43 -15.25 7.96 14.96
CA VAL A 43 -13.99 7.29 15.34
C VAL A 43 -13.85 7.21 16.86
N GLN A 44 -14.94 7.45 17.58
CA GLN A 44 -14.97 7.44 19.04
C GLN A 44 -14.55 6.08 19.59
N GLY A 45 -13.54 6.08 20.46
CA GLY A 45 -12.99 4.87 21.07
C GLY A 45 -12.14 3.99 20.18
N MET A 46 -11.94 4.37 18.90
CA MET A 46 -11.07 3.64 17.97
C MET A 46 -9.61 3.74 18.42
N ARG A 47 -8.91 2.61 18.41
CA ARG A 47 -7.48 2.54 18.74
C ARG A 47 -6.67 2.57 17.45
N MET A 48 -5.84 3.58 17.29
CA MET A 48 -5.03 3.80 16.11
C MET A 48 -3.55 3.69 16.44
N GLY A 49 -2.79 2.89 15.70
CA GLY A 49 -1.35 2.74 15.83
C GLY A 49 -0.61 3.60 14.80
N LEU A 50 0.11 4.64 15.22
CA LEU A 50 0.99 5.41 14.35
C LEU A 50 2.32 4.67 14.19
N VAL A 51 2.64 4.23 12.97
CA VAL A 51 3.85 3.43 12.73
C VAL A 51 5.09 4.31 12.81
N LYS A 52 5.87 4.11 13.86
CA LYS A 52 7.02 4.93 14.23
C LYS A 52 8.05 5.03 13.11
N GLU A 53 8.47 3.90 12.55
CA GLU A 53 9.53 3.84 11.54
C GLU A 53 9.21 4.61 10.27
N THR A 54 7.93 4.75 9.92
CA THR A 54 7.51 5.53 8.75
C THR A 54 7.56 7.03 9.02
N MET A 55 7.35 7.44 10.27
CA MET A 55 7.41 8.84 10.70
C MET A 55 8.84 9.32 10.97
N GLU A 56 9.75 8.41 11.28
CA GLU A 56 11.17 8.67 11.52
C GLU A 56 12.04 8.44 10.28
N ALA A 57 11.45 8.05 9.15
CA ALA A 57 12.21 7.81 7.92
C ALA A 57 12.95 9.08 7.47
N GLY A 58 14.26 8.99 7.31
CA GLY A 58 15.12 10.13 7.00
C GLY A 58 14.85 10.81 5.64
N HIS A 59 14.01 10.21 4.81
CA HIS A 59 13.56 10.74 3.51
C HIS A 59 12.10 11.24 3.55
N LEU A 60 11.46 11.27 4.74
CA LEU A 60 10.10 11.79 4.88
C LEU A 60 10.11 13.31 4.80
N ASP A 61 9.38 13.85 3.83
CA ASP A 61 9.20 15.28 3.65
C ASP A 61 8.48 15.93 4.83
N GLY A 62 8.91 17.14 5.21
CA GLY A 62 8.36 17.86 6.36
C GLY A 62 6.86 18.20 6.23
N GLU A 63 6.38 18.51 5.02
CA GLU A 63 4.97 18.81 4.78
C GLU A 63 4.12 17.54 4.97
N VAL A 64 4.60 16.39 4.47
CA VAL A 64 3.92 15.10 4.64
C VAL A 64 3.88 14.70 6.12
N LYS A 65 5.01 14.86 6.83
CA LYS A 65 5.07 14.61 8.27
C LYS A 65 4.07 15.45 9.03
N LEU A 66 4.04 16.75 8.78
CA LEU A 66 3.11 17.70 9.40
C LEU A 66 1.65 17.35 9.10
N ALA A 67 1.34 16.93 7.87
CA ALA A 67 -0.02 16.51 7.49
C ALA A 67 -0.49 15.30 8.31
N VAL A 68 0.38 14.28 8.49
CA VAL A 68 0.06 13.11 9.32
C VAL A 68 -0.09 13.50 10.79
N GLU A 69 0.80 14.32 11.35
CA GLU A 69 0.69 14.81 12.73
C GLU A 69 -0.61 15.59 12.96
N ASN A 70 -1.03 16.40 12.00
CA ASN A 70 -2.31 17.13 12.07
C ASN A 70 -3.51 16.18 12.00
N ALA A 71 -3.44 15.14 11.14
CA ALA A 71 -4.46 14.09 11.09
C ALA A 71 -4.58 13.34 12.43
N VAL A 72 -3.46 13.00 13.06
CA VAL A 72 -3.44 12.37 14.39
C VAL A 72 -4.15 13.25 15.42
N LYS A 73 -3.78 14.54 15.50
CA LYS A 73 -4.44 15.50 16.41
C LYS A 73 -5.94 15.62 16.12
N HIS A 74 -6.33 15.53 14.86
CA HIS A 74 -7.74 15.57 14.47
C HIS A 74 -8.50 14.33 14.96
N PHE A 75 -7.98 13.13 14.74
CA PHE A 75 -8.59 11.90 15.23
C PHE A 75 -8.70 11.86 16.74
N GLN A 76 -7.67 12.32 17.47
CA GLN A 76 -7.73 12.43 18.93
C GLN A 76 -8.85 13.36 19.40
N ARG A 77 -9.06 14.50 18.72
CA ARG A 77 -10.18 15.41 19.02
C ARG A 77 -11.56 14.79 18.75
N LEU A 78 -11.63 13.86 17.80
CA LEU A 78 -12.85 13.08 17.51
C LEU A 78 -13.05 11.88 18.44
N GLY A 79 -12.16 11.69 19.43
CA GLY A 79 -12.29 10.64 20.46
C GLY A 79 -11.58 9.33 20.15
N ALA A 80 -10.73 9.27 19.14
CA ALA A 80 -9.84 8.13 18.93
C ALA A 80 -8.63 8.19 19.87
N THR A 81 -8.10 7.03 20.24
CA THR A 81 -6.80 6.90 20.92
C THR A 81 -5.73 6.62 19.86
N VAL A 82 -4.68 7.44 19.84
CA VAL A 82 -3.55 7.23 18.91
C VAL A 82 -2.28 7.01 19.72
N GLU A 83 -1.63 5.88 19.49
CA GLU A 83 -0.37 5.48 20.15
C GLU A 83 0.68 5.14 19.08
N GLU A 84 1.95 5.31 19.41
CA GLU A 84 3.03 4.82 18.55
C GLU A 84 3.13 3.30 18.60
N VAL A 85 3.37 2.71 17.44
CA VAL A 85 3.63 1.27 17.29
C VAL A 85 4.89 1.06 16.44
N SER A 86 5.77 0.18 16.91
CA SER A 86 6.98 -0.19 16.18
C SER A 86 6.74 -1.41 15.30
N ILE A 87 7.07 -1.29 14.01
CA ILE A 87 7.05 -2.35 13.00
C ILE A 87 8.37 -2.31 12.23
N PRO A 88 9.49 -2.74 12.81
CA PRO A 88 10.83 -2.55 12.24
C PRO A 88 10.97 -3.10 10.81
N ALA A 89 10.30 -4.22 10.50
CA ALA A 89 10.36 -4.80 9.17
C ALA A 89 9.74 -3.92 8.05
N ILE A 90 9.00 -2.86 8.40
CA ILE A 90 8.42 -1.94 7.41
C ILE A 90 9.51 -1.16 6.67
N THR A 91 10.66 -0.96 7.28
CA THR A 91 11.83 -0.33 6.63
C THR A 91 12.36 -1.15 5.45
N LEU A 92 12.02 -2.44 5.38
CA LEU A 92 12.39 -3.37 4.32
C LEU A 92 11.34 -3.43 3.19
N SER A 93 10.25 -2.66 3.28
CA SER A 93 9.14 -2.70 2.32
C SER A 93 9.59 -2.46 0.87
N GLY A 94 10.56 -1.58 0.63
CA GLY A 94 11.14 -1.35 -0.69
C GLY A 94 11.83 -2.60 -1.27
N VAL A 95 12.58 -3.32 -0.46
CA VAL A 95 13.23 -4.58 -0.88
C VAL A 95 12.17 -5.64 -1.17
N ILE A 96 11.17 -5.77 -0.29
CA ILE A 96 10.06 -6.73 -0.45
C ILE A 96 9.28 -6.44 -1.73
N SER A 97 8.96 -5.18 -2.00
CA SER A 97 8.24 -4.75 -3.20
C SER A 97 9.03 -5.03 -4.48
N ASN A 98 10.33 -4.74 -4.49
CA ASN A 98 11.19 -4.97 -5.64
C ASN A 98 11.36 -6.46 -5.94
N THR A 99 11.53 -7.30 -4.93
CA THR A 99 11.63 -8.76 -5.12
C THR A 99 10.30 -9.36 -5.58
N GLY A 100 9.16 -8.87 -5.08
CA GLY A 100 7.83 -9.27 -5.55
C GLY A 100 7.53 -8.85 -7.00
N GLY A 101 8.32 -7.94 -7.58
CA GLY A 101 8.21 -7.57 -8.99
C GLY A 101 8.43 -8.72 -9.97
N SER A 102 9.13 -9.79 -9.57
CA SER A 102 9.32 -11.00 -10.38
C SER A 102 7.99 -11.69 -10.70
N ASP A 103 7.02 -11.68 -9.78
CA ASP A 103 5.68 -12.23 -10.01
C ASP A 103 4.97 -11.45 -11.12
N ARG A 104 5.10 -10.11 -11.13
CA ARG A 104 4.55 -9.26 -12.19
C ARG A 104 5.20 -9.52 -13.54
N THR A 105 6.52 -9.74 -13.59
CA THR A 105 7.20 -10.15 -14.82
C THR A 105 6.60 -11.43 -15.35
N ALA A 106 6.41 -12.45 -14.52
CA ALA A 106 5.82 -13.72 -14.91
C ALA A 106 4.40 -13.56 -15.47
N LEU A 107 3.56 -12.74 -14.81
CA LEU A 107 2.19 -12.46 -15.27
C LEU A 107 2.15 -11.69 -16.59
N GLN A 108 3.07 -10.74 -16.80
CA GLN A 108 3.09 -9.90 -18.00
C GLN A 108 3.95 -10.45 -19.13
N TRP A 109 4.68 -11.56 -18.92
CA TRP A 109 5.64 -12.09 -19.87
C TRP A 109 5.06 -12.29 -21.27
N LYS A 110 3.87 -12.90 -21.38
CA LYS A 110 3.21 -13.14 -22.66
C LYS A 110 2.92 -11.85 -23.41
N ASN A 111 2.38 -10.86 -22.72
CA ASN A 111 2.03 -9.55 -23.32
C ASN A 111 3.30 -8.81 -23.76
N LEU A 112 4.34 -8.82 -22.92
CA LEU A 112 5.62 -8.16 -23.22
C LEU A 112 6.36 -8.82 -24.40
N ALA A 113 6.23 -10.15 -24.55
CA ALA A 113 6.84 -10.86 -25.65
C ALA A 113 6.09 -10.71 -26.99
N GLN A 114 4.75 -10.63 -26.95
CA GLN A 114 3.91 -10.59 -28.14
C GLN A 114 3.64 -9.16 -28.66
N SER A 115 3.57 -8.18 -27.75
CA SER A 115 3.18 -6.80 -28.08
C SER A 115 3.97 -5.79 -27.26
N PRO A 116 5.31 -5.79 -27.35
CA PRO A 116 6.16 -4.89 -26.54
C PRO A 116 5.92 -3.40 -26.86
N GLU A 117 5.41 -3.08 -28.05
CA GLU A 117 5.12 -1.74 -28.51
C GLU A 117 3.94 -1.09 -27.76
N LEU A 118 3.06 -1.89 -27.15
CA LEU A 118 1.95 -1.39 -26.32
C LEU A 118 2.40 -0.90 -24.94
N PHE A 119 3.65 -1.18 -24.57
CA PHE A 119 4.25 -0.70 -23.32
C PHE A 119 5.21 0.45 -23.62
N ASP A 120 5.08 1.56 -22.91
CA ASP A 120 6.09 2.60 -22.94
C ASP A 120 7.43 2.12 -22.32
N ALA A 121 8.49 2.89 -22.48
CA ALA A 121 9.83 2.50 -22.02
C ALA A 121 9.90 2.31 -20.50
N ALA A 122 9.14 3.10 -19.74
CA ALA A 122 9.11 2.99 -18.28
C ALA A 122 8.36 1.75 -17.85
N ALA A 123 7.19 1.45 -18.44
CA ALA A 123 6.40 0.26 -18.18
C ALA A 123 7.16 -1.02 -18.55
N ARG A 124 7.85 -1.03 -19.71
CA ARG A 124 8.71 -2.17 -20.10
C ARG A 124 9.79 -2.45 -19.05
N ARG A 125 10.51 -1.42 -18.64
CA ARG A 125 11.56 -1.51 -17.64
C ARG A 125 11.03 -1.99 -16.29
N PHE A 126 9.91 -1.42 -15.84
CA PHE A 126 9.26 -1.76 -14.57
C PHE A 126 8.79 -3.22 -14.53
N ASN A 127 8.38 -3.79 -15.66
CA ASN A 127 7.93 -5.17 -15.74
C ASN A 127 9.05 -6.17 -16.04
N LEU A 128 10.13 -5.79 -16.72
CA LEU A 128 11.20 -6.73 -17.13
C LEU A 128 12.31 -6.85 -16.10
N LEU A 129 12.78 -5.73 -15.51
CA LEU A 129 13.94 -5.74 -14.62
C LEU A 129 13.80 -6.69 -13.42
N PRO A 130 12.64 -6.79 -12.75
CA PRO A 130 12.50 -7.72 -11.63
C PRO A 130 12.62 -9.20 -12.05
N GLY A 131 12.33 -9.53 -13.31
CA GLY A 131 12.52 -10.88 -13.83
C GLY A 131 13.99 -11.32 -13.96
N LEU A 132 14.94 -10.37 -13.85
CA LEU A 132 16.37 -10.65 -13.88
C LEU A 132 16.95 -10.93 -12.49
N LEU A 133 16.13 -10.85 -11.43
CA LEU A 133 16.59 -11.12 -10.08
C LEU A 133 16.92 -12.61 -9.90
N PRO A 134 18.07 -12.95 -9.28
CA PRO A 134 18.37 -14.32 -8.90
C PRO A 134 17.28 -14.91 -8.00
N ALA A 135 16.96 -16.19 -8.20
CA ALA A 135 15.95 -16.90 -7.41
C ALA A 135 16.22 -16.82 -5.89
N SER A 136 17.50 -16.79 -5.49
CA SER A 136 17.90 -16.65 -4.08
C SER A 136 17.46 -15.33 -3.47
N LEU A 137 17.50 -14.22 -4.23
CA LEU A 137 17.01 -12.92 -3.78
C LEU A 137 15.47 -12.89 -3.71
N TYR A 138 14.79 -13.50 -4.66
CA TYR A 138 13.34 -13.66 -4.63
C TYR A 138 12.91 -14.42 -3.37
N GLN A 139 13.54 -15.57 -3.07
CA GLN A 139 13.26 -16.35 -1.85
C GLN A 139 13.52 -15.54 -0.57
N ARG A 140 14.58 -14.74 -0.55
CA ARG A 140 14.84 -13.84 0.58
C ARG A 140 13.74 -12.79 0.75
N GLY A 141 13.25 -12.23 -0.36
CA GLY A 141 12.12 -11.31 -0.36
C GLY A 141 10.84 -11.92 0.23
N LEU A 142 10.54 -13.19 -0.08
CA LEU A 142 9.41 -13.91 0.52
C LEU A 142 9.55 -14.10 2.03
N GLN A 143 10.76 -14.39 2.51
CA GLN A 143 11.04 -14.48 3.94
C GLN A 143 10.82 -13.14 4.66
N LEU A 144 11.33 -12.05 4.07
CA LEU A 144 11.13 -10.69 4.60
C LEU A 144 9.66 -10.27 4.58
N LYS A 145 8.92 -10.62 3.53
CA LYS A 145 7.46 -10.42 3.45
C LYS A 145 6.72 -11.13 4.57
N SER A 146 7.12 -12.37 4.88
CA SER A 146 6.54 -13.14 5.99
C SER A 146 6.81 -12.49 7.34
N LEU A 147 8.02 -11.99 7.57
CA LEU A 147 8.39 -11.25 8.78
C LEU A 147 7.56 -9.96 8.92
N LEU A 148 7.47 -9.15 7.85
CA LEU A 148 6.67 -7.93 7.86
C LEU A 148 5.20 -8.25 8.16
N ARG A 149 4.64 -9.28 7.49
CA ARG A 149 3.27 -9.71 7.71
C ARG A 149 3.01 -10.08 9.17
N SER A 150 3.90 -10.83 9.79
CA SER A 150 3.80 -11.20 11.21
C SER A 150 3.72 -9.96 12.10
N GLN A 151 4.66 -9.01 11.94
CA GLN A 151 4.70 -7.80 12.77
C GLN A 151 3.46 -6.90 12.56
N VAL A 152 2.96 -6.80 11.32
CA VAL A 152 1.71 -6.07 11.04
C VAL A 152 0.51 -6.74 11.70
N LEU A 153 0.39 -8.08 11.62
CA LEU A 153 -0.69 -8.82 12.27
C LEU A 153 -0.65 -8.69 13.80
N ASP A 154 0.53 -8.71 14.40
CA ASP A 154 0.71 -8.51 15.85
C ASP A 154 0.26 -7.08 16.26
N ALA A 155 0.58 -6.07 15.45
CA ALA A 155 0.09 -4.72 15.67
C ALA A 155 -1.44 -4.64 15.53
N CYS A 156 -2.03 -5.29 14.53
CA CYS A 156 -3.48 -5.32 14.31
C CYS A 156 -4.27 -6.05 15.40
N GLN A 157 -3.63 -6.83 16.28
CA GLN A 157 -4.28 -7.37 17.47
C GLN A 157 -4.54 -6.30 18.54
N ARG A 158 -3.75 -5.22 18.53
CA ARG A 158 -3.80 -4.15 19.53
C ARG A 158 -4.53 -2.91 19.03
N PHE A 159 -4.49 -2.66 17.73
CA PHE A 159 -5.03 -1.47 17.06
C PHE A 159 -6.09 -1.85 16.05
N ASP A 160 -7.12 -1.03 15.95
CA ASP A 160 -8.19 -1.21 14.97
C ASP A 160 -7.75 -0.72 13.57
N VAL A 161 -6.82 0.27 13.54
CA VAL A 161 -6.22 0.83 12.31
C VAL A 161 -4.75 1.15 12.55
N LEU A 162 -3.93 1.04 11.50
CA LEU A 162 -2.56 1.54 11.49
C LEU A 162 -2.48 2.79 10.61
N LEU A 163 -1.78 3.83 11.11
CA LEU A 163 -1.56 5.08 10.40
C LEU A 163 -0.13 5.17 9.89
N THR A 164 0.02 5.47 8.62
CA THR A 164 1.31 5.71 7.96
C THR A 164 1.16 6.82 6.92
N PRO A 165 2.22 7.57 6.57
CA PRO A 165 2.20 8.36 5.35
C PRO A 165 2.07 7.45 4.13
N TYR A 166 1.24 7.83 3.15
CA TYR A 166 1.07 7.06 1.92
C TYR A 166 2.30 7.13 1.02
N GLN A 167 2.90 8.31 0.93
CA GLN A 167 4.13 8.59 0.17
C GLN A 167 5.07 9.43 1.03
N PRO A 168 6.39 9.29 0.87
CA PRO A 168 7.35 10.05 1.66
C PRO A 168 7.49 11.51 1.22
N ALA A 169 6.98 11.87 0.04
CA ALA A 169 7.05 13.22 -0.53
C ALA A 169 5.73 13.61 -1.20
N PRO A 170 5.47 14.91 -1.37
CA PRO A 170 4.36 15.39 -2.18
C PRO A 170 4.42 14.87 -3.62
N PRO A 171 3.29 14.84 -4.36
CA PRO A 171 3.28 14.44 -5.75
C PRO A 171 4.23 15.32 -6.59
N PRO A 172 5.00 14.72 -7.52
CA PRO A 172 5.87 15.51 -8.41
C PRO A 172 5.02 16.39 -9.35
N ARG A 173 5.60 17.49 -9.80
CA ARG A 173 4.96 18.31 -10.83
C ARG A 173 4.87 17.53 -12.14
N ILE A 174 3.80 17.74 -12.92
CA ILE A 174 3.60 17.05 -14.19
C ILE A 174 4.78 17.27 -15.16
N ASP A 175 5.36 18.46 -15.17
CA ASP A 175 6.52 18.78 -16.04
C ASP A 175 7.78 18.04 -15.61
N ASP A 176 7.94 17.74 -14.32
CA ASP A 176 9.10 16.99 -13.81
C ASP A 176 8.99 15.49 -14.15
N THR A 177 7.79 14.96 -14.34
CA THR A 177 7.57 13.56 -14.75
C THR A 177 7.92 13.28 -16.20
N LYS A 178 8.03 14.34 -17.03
CA LYS A 178 8.40 14.24 -18.46
C LYS A 178 9.90 14.24 -18.70
N LYS A 179 10.71 14.53 -17.68
CA LYS A 179 12.18 14.49 -17.79
C LYS A 179 12.66 13.05 -17.89
N PRO A 180 13.63 12.73 -18.78
CA PRO A 180 14.20 11.40 -18.82
C PRO A 180 14.86 11.07 -17.47
N LEU A 181 14.64 9.85 -16.98
CA LEU A 181 15.14 9.36 -15.69
C LEU A 181 16.68 9.23 -15.63
N LEU A 182 17.37 9.51 -16.72
CA LEU A 182 18.84 9.51 -16.85
C LEU A 182 19.22 10.69 -17.75
N SER A 183 19.64 11.77 -17.16
CA SER A 183 20.51 12.77 -17.78
C SER A 183 21.84 12.76 -17.07
#